data_8d11b443d44e955993d31168bae64d87
#
_entry.id   8d11b443d44e955993d31168bae64d87
#
_cell.length_a   1.000
_cell.length_b   1.000
_cell.length_c   1.000
_cell.angle_alpha   90.00
_cell.angle_beta   90.00
_cell.angle_gamma   90.00
#
_symmetry.space_group_name_H-M   'P 1'
#
loop_
_entity.id
_entity.type
_entity.pdbx_description
1 polymer ?
#
loop_
_entity_poly.entity_id
_entity_poly.type
_entity_poly.pdbx_seq_one_letter_code
_entity_poly.pdbx_strand_id
1 'polypeptide(L)'
;MKILIVTDAWYPQVNGVVRTLDETSKQLKKFGHEVKLITPEGFLTIPCPTYPEIKLSLFPGAKVSSMIRDFNPDCLHISTEGPLGLAARGYASRNGLAFTSAYHTRFPEYVYARTKLPLKITYSFLRWFHNRSELVMVPTEEVKKDLIKYKLGILKYGQEV
;
A
#
# COMPACT_ATOMS: atom_id res chain seq x y z
N MET A 1 6.94 18.53 6.79
CA MET A 1 6.91 17.76 5.53
C MET A 1 5.47 17.44 5.17
N LYS A 2 5.19 17.36 3.88
CA LYS A 2 3.91 16.87 3.34
C LYS A 2 4.00 15.37 3.08
N ILE A 3 3.25 14.58 3.84
CA ILE A 3 3.26 13.11 3.76
C ILE A 3 1.93 12.65 3.21
N LEU A 4 1.96 11.89 2.10
CA LEU A 4 0.78 11.31 1.49
C LEU A 4 0.80 9.79 1.68
N ILE A 5 -0.24 9.25 2.30
CA ILE A 5 -0.43 7.82 2.51
C ILE A 5 -1.57 7.35 1.62
N VAL A 6 -1.33 6.31 0.82
CA VAL A 6 -2.34 5.71 -0.06
C VAL A 6 -2.64 4.29 0.42
N THR A 7 -3.92 4.00 0.65
CA THR A 7 -4.36 2.69 1.15
C THR A 7 -5.74 2.31 0.63
N ASP A 8 -5.92 1.04 0.27
CA ASP A 8 -7.22 0.44 -0.04
C ASP A 8 -7.93 -0.11 1.23
N ALA A 9 -7.18 -0.25 2.33
CA ALA A 9 -7.70 -0.67 3.63
C ALA A 9 -8.00 0.56 4.49
N TRP A 10 -9.29 0.85 4.70
CA TRP A 10 -9.76 1.96 5.53
C TRP A 10 -11.13 1.65 6.14
N TYR A 11 -11.59 2.54 7.02
CA TYR A 11 -12.92 2.40 7.60
C TYR A 11 -14.02 2.24 6.52
N PRO A 12 -15.10 1.48 6.80
CA PRO A 12 -15.49 0.87 8.07
C PRO A 12 -14.77 -0.44 8.44
N GLN A 13 -13.81 -0.91 7.65
CA GLN A 13 -12.99 -2.05 8.03
C GLN A 13 -12.25 -1.75 9.34
N VAL A 14 -12.25 -2.70 10.27
CA VAL A 14 -11.47 -2.62 11.50
C VAL A 14 -10.51 -3.80 11.56
N ASN A 15 -9.31 -3.60 11.04
CA ASN A 15 -8.23 -4.58 11.04
C ASN A 15 -6.90 -3.94 11.46
N GLY A 16 -5.86 -4.74 11.60
CA GLY A 16 -4.54 -4.28 12.04
C GLY A 16 -3.96 -3.18 11.13
N VAL A 17 -4.15 -3.30 9.81
CA VAL A 17 -3.62 -2.30 8.84
C VAL A 17 -4.27 -0.94 9.05
N VAL A 18 -5.61 -0.90 9.14
CA VAL A 18 -6.36 0.34 9.37
C VAL A 18 -5.93 1.02 10.67
N ARG A 19 -5.85 0.24 11.77
CA ARG A 19 -5.43 0.78 13.07
C ARG A 19 -4.00 1.34 13.03
N THR A 20 -3.07 0.61 12.42
CA THR A 20 -1.68 1.04 12.28
C THR A 20 -1.60 2.34 11.47
N LEU A 21 -2.27 2.42 10.33
CA LEU A 21 -2.23 3.61 9.47
C LEU A 21 -2.90 4.83 10.12
N ASP A 22 -4.02 4.64 10.81
CA ASP A 22 -4.70 5.70 11.54
C ASP A 22 -3.81 6.25 12.66
N GLU A 23 -3.22 5.37 13.47
CA GLU A 23 -2.31 5.79 14.54
C GLU A 23 -1.03 6.44 13.98
N THR A 24 -0.41 5.87 12.95
CA THR A 24 0.74 6.46 12.28
C THR A 24 0.41 7.87 11.77
N SER A 25 -0.73 8.05 11.13
CA SER A 25 -1.16 9.36 10.65
C SER A 25 -1.31 10.38 11.80
N LYS A 26 -1.90 9.96 12.93
CA LYS A 26 -2.04 10.80 14.11
C LYS A 26 -0.69 11.20 14.72
N GLN A 27 0.24 10.25 14.84
CA GLN A 27 1.56 10.53 15.38
C GLN A 27 2.38 11.46 14.46
N LEU A 28 2.35 11.23 13.15
CA LEU A 28 3.02 12.11 12.20
C LEU A 28 2.47 13.55 12.25
N LYS A 29 1.15 13.72 12.42
CA LYS A 29 0.54 15.04 12.63
C LYS A 29 1.01 15.69 13.94
N LYS A 30 1.12 14.91 15.04
CA LYS A 30 1.68 15.42 16.31
C LYS A 30 3.13 15.87 16.19
N PHE A 31 3.90 15.24 15.32
CA PHE A 31 5.28 15.66 15.00
C PHE A 31 5.36 16.89 14.06
N GLY A 32 4.22 17.50 13.74
CA GLY A 32 4.15 18.71 12.93
C GLY A 32 4.20 18.47 11.42
N HIS A 33 3.94 17.25 10.95
CA HIS A 33 3.83 16.96 9.53
C HIS A 33 2.41 17.21 9.00
N GLU A 34 2.31 17.68 7.77
CA GLU A 34 1.04 17.74 7.03
C GLU A 34 0.77 16.36 6.41
N VAL A 35 -0.20 15.62 6.97
CA VAL A 35 -0.49 14.26 6.53
C VAL A 35 -1.86 14.19 5.87
N LYS A 36 -1.88 13.69 4.63
CA LYS A 36 -3.10 13.39 3.86
C LYS A 36 -3.18 11.89 3.57
N LEU A 37 -4.40 11.36 3.58
CA LEU A 37 -4.67 9.98 3.17
C LEU A 37 -5.50 9.96 1.90
N ILE A 38 -5.19 9.02 1.01
CA ILE A 38 -6.05 8.59 -0.08
C ILE A 38 -6.58 7.21 0.30
N THR A 39 -7.88 7.14 0.50
CA THR A 39 -8.62 5.94 0.96
C THR A 39 -9.76 5.65 0.00
N PRO A 40 -10.45 4.51 0.08
CA PRO A 40 -11.63 4.23 -0.75
C PRO A 40 -12.77 5.23 -0.59
N GLU A 41 -12.75 6.00 0.50
CA GLU A 41 -13.74 7.03 0.75
C GLU A 41 -13.71 8.10 -0.35
N GLY A 42 -14.88 8.41 -0.89
CA GLY A 42 -15.02 9.35 -2.00
C GLY A 42 -14.73 8.77 -3.39
N PHE A 43 -14.49 7.45 -3.50
CA PHE A 43 -14.43 6.73 -4.77
C PHE A 43 -15.67 5.87 -4.98
N LEU A 44 -16.01 5.61 -6.25
CA LEU A 44 -16.96 4.55 -6.58
C LEU A 44 -16.31 3.21 -6.25
N THR A 45 -16.97 2.39 -5.44
CA THR A 45 -16.40 1.12 -4.98
C THR A 45 -17.34 -0.04 -5.20
N ILE A 46 -16.74 -1.23 -5.36
CA ILE A 46 -17.44 -2.52 -5.30
C ILE A 46 -16.86 -3.36 -4.18
N PRO A 47 -17.65 -4.26 -3.57
CA PRO A 47 -17.09 -5.20 -2.60
C PRO A 47 -16.13 -6.17 -3.27
N CYS A 48 -15.04 -6.53 -2.59
CA CYS A 48 -14.15 -7.59 -3.06
C CYS A 48 -14.90 -8.94 -3.01
N PRO A 49 -14.90 -9.73 -4.09
CA PRO A 49 -15.68 -10.97 -4.15
C PRO A 49 -15.38 -11.98 -3.04
N THR A 50 -14.15 -11.99 -2.54
CA THR A 50 -13.69 -12.90 -1.47
C THR A 50 -13.72 -12.29 -0.08
N TYR A 51 -13.81 -10.96 0.02
CA TYR A 51 -13.83 -10.17 1.25
C TYR A 51 -14.75 -8.95 1.06
N PRO A 52 -16.06 -9.09 1.21
CA PRO A 52 -17.02 -8.01 0.94
C PRO A 52 -16.81 -6.74 1.77
N GLU A 53 -16.17 -6.88 2.92
CA GLU A 53 -15.75 -5.76 3.76
C GLU A 53 -14.65 -4.90 3.12
N ILE A 54 -13.87 -5.47 2.19
CA ILE A 54 -12.86 -4.72 1.44
C ILE A 54 -13.53 -4.06 0.23
N LYS A 55 -13.45 -2.74 0.17
CA LYS A 55 -14.00 -1.95 -0.94
C LYS A 55 -12.93 -1.69 -1.99
N LEU A 56 -13.13 -2.19 -3.19
CA LEU A 56 -12.25 -1.97 -4.33
C LEU A 56 -12.70 -0.73 -5.10
N SER A 57 -11.84 0.27 -5.19
CA SER A 57 -12.12 1.51 -5.93
C SER A 57 -12.09 1.28 -7.44
N LEU A 58 -13.14 1.73 -8.14
CA LEU A 58 -13.24 1.62 -9.59
C LEU A 58 -12.61 2.81 -10.28
N PHE A 59 -11.79 2.55 -11.31
CA PHE A 59 -11.16 3.57 -12.16
C PHE A 59 -10.48 4.72 -11.40
N PRO A 60 -9.70 4.47 -10.33
CA PRO A 60 -9.21 5.53 -9.46
C PRO A 60 -8.10 6.37 -10.09
N GLY A 61 -7.53 5.96 -11.22
CA GLY A 61 -6.28 6.49 -11.77
C GLY A 61 -6.24 8.01 -11.95
N ALA A 62 -7.24 8.59 -12.60
CA ALA A 62 -7.28 10.04 -12.85
C ALA A 62 -7.39 10.84 -11.53
N LYS A 63 -8.29 10.41 -10.64
CA LYS A 63 -8.53 11.10 -9.36
C LYS A 63 -7.33 10.98 -8.42
N VAL A 64 -6.73 9.78 -8.29
CA VAL A 64 -5.50 9.58 -7.50
C VAL A 64 -4.37 10.43 -8.05
N SER A 65 -4.18 10.46 -9.38
CA SER A 65 -3.16 11.29 -10.02
C SER A 65 -3.33 12.78 -9.72
N SER A 66 -4.57 13.30 -9.80
CA SER A 66 -4.88 14.69 -9.41
C SER A 66 -4.56 14.94 -7.95
N MET A 67 -5.02 14.05 -7.05
CA MET A 67 -4.80 14.22 -5.61
C MET A 67 -3.32 14.23 -5.22
N ILE A 68 -2.48 13.39 -5.86
CA ILE A 68 -1.04 13.37 -5.63
C ILE A 68 -0.41 14.67 -6.14
N ARG A 69 -0.72 15.06 -7.37
CA ARG A 69 -0.20 16.29 -7.99
C ARG A 69 -0.57 17.53 -7.18
N ASP A 70 -1.84 17.68 -6.81
CA ASP A 70 -2.37 18.86 -6.14
C ASP A 70 -1.85 18.98 -4.69
N PHE A 71 -1.63 17.85 -4.03
CA PHE A 71 -1.01 17.82 -2.70
C PHE A 71 0.49 18.07 -2.76
N ASN A 72 1.14 17.63 -3.83
CA ASN A 72 2.61 17.72 -4.04
C ASN A 72 3.40 17.24 -2.81
N PRO A 73 3.36 15.92 -2.51
CA PRO A 73 3.96 15.38 -1.28
C PRO A 73 5.49 15.39 -1.32
N ASP A 74 6.12 15.66 -0.18
CA ASP A 74 7.55 15.42 0.05
C ASP A 74 7.84 13.91 0.20
N CYS A 75 6.85 13.14 0.70
CA CYS A 75 6.93 11.70 0.89
C CYS A 75 5.61 11.04 0.47
N LEU A 76 5.71 10.04 -0.42
CA LEU A 76 4.60 9.19 -0.82
C LEU A 76 4.78 7.80 -0.23
N HIS A 77 3.79 7.33 0.55
CA HIS A 77 3.75 5.98 1.08
C HIS A 77 2.55 5.21 0.53
N ILE A 78 2.79 4.06 -0.09
CA ILE A 78 1.76 3.19 -0.66
C ILE A 78 1.64 1.95 0.22
N SER A 79 0.57 1.89 1.03
CA SER A 79 0.42 0.88 2.08
C SER A 79 -0.23 -0.42 1.62
N THR A 80 -0.89 -0.43 0.45
CA THR A 80 -1.61 -1.61 -0.06
C THR A 80 -1.44 -1.74 -1.56
N GLU A 81 -1.57 -2.98 -2.06
CA GLU A 81 -1.40 -3.35 -3.47
C GLU A 81 -2.72 -3.34 -4.26
N GLY A 82 -3.78 -2.77 -3.69
CA GLY A 82 -5.09 -2.68 -4.33
C GLY A 82 -5.19 -1.58 -5.40
N PRO A 83 -6.40 -1.30 -5.89
CA PRO A 83 -6.63 -0.36 -7.00
C PRO A 83 -6.08 1.05 -6.74
N LEU A 84 -6.19 1.57 -5.51
CA LEU A 84 -5.61 2.87 -5.15
C LEU A 84 -4.09 2.83 -5.14
N GLY A 85 -3.51 1.78 -4.54
CA GLY A 85 -2.07 1.58 -4.53
C GLY A 85 -1.49 1.43 -5.93
N LEU A 86 -2.16 0.68 -6.82
CA LEU A 86 -1.78 0.52 -8.23
C LEU A 86 -1.83 1.85 -8.98
N ALA A 87 -2.87 2.66 -8.75
CA ALA A 87 -3.01 3.98 -9.36
C ALA A 87 -1.88 4.93 -8.92
N ALA A 88 -1.59 4.97 -7.61
CA ALA A 88 -0.52 5.79 -7.04
C ALA A 88 0.86 5.36 -7.55
N ARG A 89 1.14 4.04 -7.55
CA ARG A 89 2.37 3.46 -8.12
C ARG A 89 2.53 3.84 -9.59
N GLY A 90 1.46 3.72 -10.37
CA GLY A 90 1.47 4.08 -11.79
C GLY A 90 1.78 5.56 -12.01
N TYR A 91 1.20 6.44 -11.22
CA TYR A 91 1.51 7.88 -11.25
C TYR A 91 2.98 8.13 -10.88
N ALA A 92 3.43 7.59 -9.75
CA ALA A 92 4.80 7.75 -9.26
C ALA A 92 5.83 7.28 -10.30
N SER A 93 5.59 6.11 -10.91
CA SER A 93 6.48 5.55 -11.92
C SER A 93 6.58 6.41 -13.19
N ARG A 94 5.46 6.99 -13.65
CA ARG A 94 5.45 7.85 -14.86
C ARG A 94 6.08 9.22 -14.62
N ASN A 95 6.05 9.72 -13.39
CA ASN A 95 6.52 11.06 -13.04
C ASN A 95 7.88 11.05 -12.31
N GLY A 96 8.54 9.90 -12.19
CA GLY A 96 9.81 9.79 -11.47
C GLY A 96 9.72 10.10 -9.98
N LEU A 97 8.51 10.02 -9.39
CA LEU A 97 8.31 10.27 -7.97
C LEU A 97 8.74 9.04 -7.17
N ALA A 98 9.63 9.26 -6.20
CA ALA A 98 10.03 8.25 -5.25
C ALA A 98 8.88 7.92 -4.30
N PHE A 99 8.76 6.63 -3.92
CA PHE A 99 7.76 6.21 -2.93
C PHE A 99 8.27 5.06 -2.09
N THR A 100 7.72 4.95 -0.89
CA THR A 100 7.88 3.79 -0.02
C THR A 100 6.62 2.92 -0.07
N SER A 101 6.75 1.64 0.22
CA SER A 101 5.60 0.74 0.31
C SER A 101 5.65 -0.12 1.56
N ALA A 102 4.55 -0.78 1.88
CA ALA A 102 4.47 -1.71 3.00
C ALA A 102 3.87 -3.04 2.57
N TYR A 103 4.35 -4.11 3.17
CA TYR A 103 3.82 -5.45 3.03
C TYR A 103 3.22 -5.87 4.37
N HIS A 104 1.91 -5.72 4.51
CA HIS A 104 1.22 -5.93 5.79
C HIS A 104 0.73 -7.36 6.02
N THR A 105 0.50 -8.13 4.95
CA THR A 105 -0.13 -9.45 5.05
C THR A 105 0.50 -10.43 4.08
N ARG A 106 0.42 -11.73 4.41
CA ARG A 106 0.81 -12.82 3.50
C ARG A 106 -0.22 -12.96 2.35
N PHE A 107 -0.34 -11.91 1.56
CA PHE A 107 -1.29 -11.83 0.45
C PHE A 107 -1.24 -13.03 -0.52
N PRO A 108 -0.06 -13.52 -0.95
CA PRO A 108 0.03 -14.67 -1.86
C PRO A 108 -0.60 -15.94 -1.30
N GLU A 109 -0.38 -16.23 -0.01
CA GLU A 109 -0.93 -17.39 0.67
C GLU A 109 -2.45 -17.30 0.79
N TYR A 110 -2.99 -16.11 1.07
CA TYR A 110 -4.43 -15.87 1.10
C TYR A 110 -5.07 -16.06 -0.26
N VAL A 111 -4.46 -15.53 -1.32
CA VAL A 111 -4.95 -15.69 -2.70
C VAL A 111 -4.91 -17.16 -3.09
N TYR A 112 -3.79 -17.85 -2.82
CA TYR A 112 -3.66 -19.28 -3.11
C TYR A 112 -4.71 -20.13 -2.39
N ALA A 113 -4.93 -19.90 -1.12
CA ALA A 113 -5.90 -20.66 -0.32
C ALA A 113 -7.30 -20.61 -0.92
N ARG A 114 -7.68 -19.50 -1.54
CA ARG A 114 -9.05 -19.24 -2.05
C ARG A 114 -9.22 -19.50 -3.54
N THR A 115 -8.23 -19.12 -4.33
CA THR A 115 -8.35 -19.15 -5.81
C THR A 115 -7.53 -20.26 -6.45
N LYS A 116 -6.64 -20.93 -5.68
CA LYS A 116 -5.65 -21.88 -6.18
C LYS A 116 -4.69 -21.28 -7.22
N LEU A 117 -4.62 -19.96 -7.32
CA LEU A 117 -3.69 -19.28 -8.19
C LEU A 117 -2.25 -19.58 -7.74
N PRO A 118 -1.36 -20.05 -8.63
CA PRO A 118 0.00 -20.41 -8.25
C PRO A 118 0.75 -19.28 -7.54
N LEU A 119 1.39 -19.59 -6.41
CA LEU A 119 2.17 -18.63 -5.62
C LEU A 119 3.20 -17.85 -6.45
N LYS A 120 3.78 -18.48 -7.48
CA LYS A 120 4.70 -17.80 -8.40
C LYS A 120 4.10 -16.56 -9.07
N ILE A 121 2.82 -16.60 -9.42
CA ILE A 121 2.12 -15.49 -10.11
C ILE A 121 1.95 -14.33 -9.12
N THR A 122 1.43 -14.62 -7.93
CA THR A 122 1.20 -13.62 -6.89
C THR A 122 2.51 -12.99 -6.40
N TYR A 123 3.57 -13.80 -6.20
CA TYR A 123 4.89 -13.27 -5.86
C TYR A 123 5.54 -12.49 -7.01
N SER A 124 5.26 -12.84 -8.27
CA SER A 124 5.71 -12.03 -9.43
C SER A 124 5.05 -10.66 -9.46
N PHE A 125 3.75 -10.62 -9.15
CA PHE A 125 3.01 -9.36 -8.98
C PHE A 125 3.59 -8.52 -7.84
N LEU A 126 3.86 -9.11 -6.67
CA LEU A 126 4.45 -8.40 -5.54
C LEU A 126 5.84 -7.86 -5.86
N ARG A 127 6.69 -8.66 -6.53
CA ARG A 127 7.99 -8.19 -6.99
C ARG A 127 7.85 -6.98 -7.92
N TRP A 128 6.99 -7.09 -8.90
CA TRP A 128 6.74 -5.99 -9.83
C TRP A 128 6.24 -4.74 -9.10
N PHE A 129 5.36 -4.91 -8.11
CA PHE A 129 4.80 -3.80 -7.35
C PHE A 129 5.87 -3.13 -6.47
N HIS A 130 6.51 -3.90 -5.61
CA HIS A 130 7.41 -3.38 -4.57
C HIS A 130 8.81 -3.05 -5.05
N ASN A 131 9.34 -3.73 -6.07
CA ASN A 131 10.70 -3.46 -6.55
C ASN A 131 10.87 -2.07 -7.19
N ARG A 132 9.79 -1.32 -7.37
CA ARG A 132 9.83 0.08 -7.81
C ARG A 132 9.88 1.06 -6.63
N SER A 133 9.55 0.64 -5.42
CA SER A 133 9.67 1.46 -4.21
C SER A 133 11.12 1.57 -3.75
N GLU A 134 11.46 2.67 -3.09
CA GLU A 134 12.79 2.84 -2.49
C GLU A 134 12.96 2.03 -1.19
N LEU A 135 11.86 1.78 -0.51
CA LEU A 135 11.81 1.07 0.75
C LEU A 135 10.51 0.26 0.84
N VAL A 136 10.62 -0.99 1.29
CA VAL A 136 9.45 -1.81 1.66
C VAL A 136 9.46 -2.04 3.16
N MET A 137 8.44 -1.58 3.85
CA MET A 137 8.23 -1.86 5.27
C MET A 137 7.62 -3.24 5.43
N VAL A 138 8.15 -4.03 6.35
CA VAL A 138 7.68 -5.39 6.65
C VAL A 138 7.47 -5.56 8.16
N PRO A 139 6.48 -6.35 8.61
CA PRO A 139 6.11 -6.41 10.02
C PRO A 139 7.11 -7.19 10.89
N THR A 140 7.84 -8.14 10.33
CA THR A 140 8.77 -8.99 11.09
C THR A 140 9.97 -9.43 10.26
N GLU A 141 11.08 -9.78 10.94
CA GLU A 141 12.26 -10.37 10.29
C GLU A 141 11.94 -11.69 9.58
N GLU A 142 11.00 -12.48 10.09
CA GLU A 142 10.58 -13.72 9.45
C GLU A 142 9.95 -13.45 8.08
N VAL A 143 9.01 -12.51 8.01
CA VAL A 143 8.39 -12.06 6.75
C VAL A 143 9.44 -11.52 5.79
N LYS A 144 10.39 -10.74 6.28
CA LYS A 144 11.51 -10.24 5.48
C LYS A 144 12.31 -11.39 4.86
N LYS A 145 12.69 -12.40 5.66
CA LYS A 145 13.43 -13.58 5.16
C LYS A 145 12.64 -14.33 4.08
N ASP A 146 11.34 -14.49 4.28
CA ASP A 146 10.48 -15.14 3.28
C ASP A 146 10.42 -14.34 1.98
N LEU A 147 10.25 -13.02 2.04
CA LEU A 147 10.23 -12.17 0.85
C LEU A 147 11.56 -12.15 0.09
N ILE A 148 12.70 -12.23 0.80
CA ILE A 148 14.02 -12.35 0.18
C ILE A 148 14.14 -13.64 -0.65
N LYS A 149 13.63 -14.78 -0.14
CA LYS A 149 13.59 -16.04 -0.90
C LYS A 149 12.85 -15.91 -2.22
N TYR A 150 11.84 -15.04 -2.28
CA TYR A 150 11.07 -14.75 -3.48
C TYR A 150 11.63 -13.57 -4.30
N LYS A 151 12.86 -13.13 -4.02
CA LYS A 151 13.59 -12.06 -4.76
C LYS A 151 12.88 -10.70 -4.75
N LEU A 152 12.22 -10.33 -3.66
CA LEU A 152 11.83 -8.94 -3.45
C LEU A 152 13.09 -8.14 -3.05
N GLY A 153 13.53 -7.25 -3.95
CA GLY A 153 14.92 -6.78 -3.96
C GLY A 153 15.27 -5.64 -3.01
N ILE A 154 14.34 -4.90 -2.43
CA ILE A 154 14.67 -3.75 -1.58
C ILE A 154 13.89 -3.81 -0.27
N LEU A 155 14.35 -4.72 0.59
CA LEU A 155 13.85 -4.82 1.95
C LEU A 155 14.77 -4.04 2.88
N LYS A 156 14.50 -2.76 3.08
CA LYS A 156 15.05 -2.06 4.24
C LYS A 156 14.10 -2.29 5.41
N TYR A 157 14.63 -2.87 6.45
CA TYR A 157 13.94 -3.09 7.72
C TYR A 157 13.70 -1.74 8.38
N GLY A 158 12.44 -1.42 8.65
CA GLY A 158 12.13 -0.37 9.61
C GLY A 158 12.42 -0.92 10.99
N GLN A 159 13.51 -0.51 11.62
CA GLN A 159 13.65 -0.68 13.07
C GLN A 159 12.51 0.10 13.72
N GLU A 160 11.72 -0.59 14.52
CA GLU A 160 10.79 0.05 15.45
C GLU A 160 11.59 1.03 16.31
N VAL A 161 11.14 2.28 16.30
CA VAL A 161 11.55 3.28 17.29
C VAL A 161 10.57 3.22 18.43
#